data_8aacf3d3841560626dcf94d54b8d8766
#
_entry.id   8aacf3d3841560626dcf94d54b8d8766
#
_cell.length_a   1.000
_cell.length_b   1.000
_cell.length_c   1.000
_cell.angle_alpha   90.00
_cell.angle_beta   90.00
_cell.angle_gamma   90.00
#
_symmetry.space_group_name_H-M   'P 1'
#
loop_
_entity.id
_entity.type
_entity.pdbx_description
1 polymer ?
#
loop_
_entity_poly.entity_id
_entity_poly.type
_entity_poly.pdbx_seq_one_letter_code
_entity_poly.pdbx_strand_id
1 'polypeptide(L)'
;MKFDQLVGAVVHDLKNQLQSLLDYEQEAIDRIPKRYHNHLRPILQRTNRLKNDTMQMVSLFRLEQRDHFPMDDAWPRDTAADAIEATSLQFPTLHFSNDIADDCQGFYNENLLQLALVTLISNSAQAGATQVQMTADDSHGLTICLDDNGHGFDEAVLAGEKDTTKSEGSGLGLYFVQLIAAHHKQGEETGSVAISNRKEGGARVCIHLP
;
A
#
# COMPACT_ATOMS: atom_id res chain seq x y z
N MET A 1 -28.33 -10.26 13.61
CA MET A 1 -27.11 -10.12 12.83
C MET A 1 -26.17 -9.24 13.65
N LYS A 2 -24.97 -9.71 13.98
CA LYS A 2 -24.02 -8.89 14.73
C LYS A 2 -23.52 -7.75 13.84
N PHE A 3 -23.24 -6.57 14.40
CA PHE A 3 -22.79 -5.38 13.67
C PHE A 3 -21.63 -5.69 12.71
N ASP A 4 -20.67 -6.51 13.16
CA ASP A 4 -19.50 -6.93 12.36
C ASP A 4 -19.88 -7.74 11.10
N GLN A 5 -20.92 -8.58 11.20
CA GLN A 5 -21.44 -9.34 10.05
C GLN A 5 -22.13 -8.42 9.03
N LEU A 6 -22.83 -7.39 9.52
CA LEU A 6 -23.42 -6.38 8.64
C LEU A 6 -22.36 -5.57 7.92
N VAL A 7 -21.37 -5.06 8.65
CA VAL A 7 -20.26 -4.31 8.06
C VAL A 7 -19.51 -5.17 7.05
N GLY A 8 -19.22 -6.45 7.38
CA GLY A 8 -18.56 -7.37 6.46
C GLY A 8 -19.34 -7.59 5.16
N ALA A 9 -20.67 -7.72 5.22
CA ALA A 9 -21.53 -7.87 4.05
C ALA A 9 -21.56 -6.60 3.20
N VAL A 10 -21.76 -5.43 3.82
CA VAL A 10 -21.78 -4.13 3.11
C VAL A 10 -20.46 -3.86 2.39
N VAL A 11 -19.36 -4.18 3.04
CA VAL A 11 -18.02 -4.05 2.47
C VAL A 11 -17.81 -4.96 1.27
N HIS A 12 -18.22 -6.23 1.40
CA HIS A 12 -18.13 -7.18 0.29
C HIS A 12 -18.94 -6.69 -0.91
N ASP A 13 -20.15 -6.18 -0.67
CA ASP A 13 -21.00 -5.64 -1.74
C ASP A 13 -20.39 -4.39 -2.37
N LEU A 14 -19.82 -3.49 -1.57
CA LEU A 14 -19.16 -2.28 -2.06
C LEU A 14 -17.92 -2.63 -2.91
N LYS A 15 -17.10 -3.60 -2.47
CA LYS A 15 -15.98 -4.12 -3.26
C LYS A 15 -16.45 -4.63 -4.62
N ASN A 16 -17.52 -5.43 -4.64
CA ASN A 16 -18.04 -6.02 -5.86
C ASN A 16 -18.61 -4.94 -6.81
N GLN A 17 -19.31 -3.94 -6.27
CA GLN A 17 -19.83 -2.82 -7.07
C GLN A 17 -18.70 -1.98 -7.67
N LEU A 18 -17.65 -1.67 -6.89
CA LEU A 18 -16.48 -0.94 -7.39
C LEU A 18 -15.71 -1.75 -8.42
N GLN A 19 -15.58 -3.07 -8.25
CA GLN A 19 -14.95 -3.93 -9.25
C GLN A 19 -15.77 -3.95 -10.54
N SER A 20 -17.08 -4.13 -10.45
CA SER A 20 -17.97 -4.10 -11.63
C SER A 20 -17.89 -2.76 -12.36
N LEU A 21 -17.79 -1.64 -11.65
CA LEU A 21 -17.63 -0.32 -12.27
C LEU A 21 -16.30 -0.22 -13.03
N LEU A 22 -15.21 -0.71 -12.45
CA LEU A 22 -13.89 -0.76 -13.12
C LEU A 22 -13.91 -1.62 -14.39
N ASP A 23 -14.60 -2.77 -14.33
CA ASP A 23 -14.73 -3.67 -15.48
C ASP A 23 -15.51 -2.99 -16.62
N TYR A 24 -16.60 -2.28 -16.29
CA TYR A 24 -17.36 -1.47 -17.28
C TYR A 24 -16.54 -0.32 -17.86
N GLU A 25 -15.77 0.38 -17.02
CA GLU A 25 -14.90 1.46 -17.48
C GLU A 25 -13.80 0.94 -18.43
N GLN A 26 -13.21 -0.22 -18.12
CA GLN A 26 -12.21 -0.85 -18.96
C GLN A 26 -12.83 -1.29 -20.31
N GLU A 27 -14.00 -1.94 -20.28
CA GLU A 27 -14.72 -2.32 -21.48
C GLU A 27 -15.10 -1.10 -22.35
N ALA A 28 -15.48 0.01 -21.71
CA ALA A 28 -15.76 1.26 -22.41
C ALA A 28 -14.51 1.82 -23.11
N ILE A 29 -13.35 1.79 -22.43
CA ILE A 29 -12.07 2.22 -22.99
C ILE A 29 -11.71 1.35 -24.21
N ASP A 30 -11.86 0.03 -24.13
CA ASP A 30 -11.51 -0.89 -25.20
C ASP A 30 -12.38 -0.71 -26.47
N ARG A 31 -13.62 -0.22 -26.29
CA ARG A 31 -14.57 0.05 -27.40
C ARG A 31 -14.43 1.43 -28.04
N ILE A 32 -13.75 2.36 -27.38
CA ILE A 32 -13.65 3.74 -27.83
C ILE A 32 -12.33 3.96 -28.59
N PRO A 33 -12.33 4.78 -29.68
CA PRO A 33 -11.11 5.10 -30.40
C PRO A 33 -10.00 5.68 -29.50
N LYS A 34 -8.75 5.25 -29.68
CA LYS A 34 -7.59 5.62 -28.86
C LYS A 34 -7.45 7.12 -28.58
N ARG A 35 -7.91 8.00 -29.49
CA ARG A 35 -7.88 9.46 -29.32
C ARG A 35 -8.66 9.97 -28.11
N TYR A 36 -9.63 9.20 -27.61
CA TYR A 36 -10.44 9.56 -26.45
C TYR A 36 -9.96 8.91 -25.13
N HIS A 37 -9.01 7.98 -25.16
CA HIS A 37 -8.54 7.29 -23.99
C HIS A 37 -7.98 8.24 -22.93
N ASN A 38 -7.32 9.33 -23.33
CA ASN A 38 -6.76 10.32 -22.39
C ASN A 38 -7.84 11.03 -21.56
N HIS A 39 -9.10 11.08 -22.02
CA HIS A 39 -10.23 11.64 -21.27
C HIS A 39 -10.83 10.64 -20.26
N LEU A 40 -10.72 9.34 -20.54
CA LEU A 40 -11.30 8.29 -19.71
C LEU A 40 -10.32 7.76 -18.65
N ARG A 41 -9.03 7.73 -18.96
CA ARG A 41 -7.98 7.30 -18.01
C ARG A 41 -8.07 7.98 -16.64
N PRO A 42 -8.31 9.30 -16.51
CA PRO A 42 -8.47 9.92 -15.21
C PRO A 42 -9.66 9.40 -14.39
N ILE A 43 -10.75 9.00 -15.08
CA ILE A 43 -11.93 8.42 -14.42
C ILE A 43 -11.56 7.06 -13.86
N LEU A 44 -11.00 6.18 -14.70
CA LEU A 44 -10.52 4.85 -14.27
C LEU A 44 -9.53 4.94 -13.09
N GLN A 45 -8.59 5.88 -13.14
CA GLN A 45 -7.65 6.13 -12.04
C GLN A 45 -8.35 6.55 -10.74
N ARG A 46 -9.37 7.41 -10.84
CA ARG A 46 -10.15 7.85 -9.67
C ARG A 46 -11.00 6.73 -9.07
N THR A 47 -11.61 5.90 -9.92
CA THR A 47 -12.39 4.72 -9.47
C THR A 47 -11.48 3.70 -8.79
N ASN A 48 -10.31 3.42 -9.36
CA ASN A 48 -9.30 2.56 -8.71
C ASN A 48 -8.84 3.12 -7.36
N ARG A 49 -8.60 4.44 -7.29
CA ARG A 49 -8.24 5.09 -6.02
C ARG A 49 -9.36 4.92 -4.99
N LEU A 50 -10.61 5.23 -5.36
CA LEU A 50 -11.76 5.08 -4.47
C LEU A 50 -11.91 3.64 -3.96
N LYS A 51 -11.70 2.64 -4.83
CA LYS A 51 -11.69 1.22 -4.43
C LYS A 51 -10.61 0.96 -3.39
N ASN A 52 -9.37 1.41 -3.64
CA ASN A 52 -8.25 1.20 -2.73
C ASN A 52 -8.48 1.89 -1.37
N ASP A 53 -8.91 3.16 -1.36
CA ASP A 53 -9.23 3.90 -0.15
C ASP A 53 -10.34 3.20 0.66
N THR A 54 -11.38 2.72 -0.02
CA THR A 54 -12.46 1.95 0.61
C THR A 54 -11.95 0.65 1.23
N MET A 55 -11.10 -0.08 0.52
CA MET A 55 -10.53 -1.33 1.02
C MET A 55 -9.60 -1.10 2.21
N GLN A 56 -8.85 0.01 2.20
CA GLN A 56 -8.04 0.43 3.33
C GLN A 56 -8.91 0.74 4.55
N MET A 57 -9.96 1.57 4.40
CA MET A 57 -10.89 1.89 5.50
C MET A 57 -11.50 0.64 6.13
N VAL A 58 -11.86 -0.34 5.30
CA VAL A 58 -12.40 -1.62 5.76
C VAL A 58 -11.38 -2.43 6.52
N SER A 59 -10.16 -2.49 6.01
CA SER A 59 -9.06 -3.20 6.67
C SER A 59 -8.73 -2.53 8.00
N LEU A 60 -8.72 -1.18 8.06
CA LEU A 60 -8.58 -0.42 9.31
C LEU A 60 -9.66 -0.81 10.33
N PHE A 61 -10.93 -0.81 9.92
CA PHE A 61 -12.03 -1.17 10.80
C PHE A 61 -11.90 -2.60 11.34
N ARG A 62 -11.47 -3.55 10.48
CA ARG A 62 -11.23 -4.93 10.90
C ARG A 62 -10.02 -5.06 11.82
N LEU A 63 -8.98 -4.26 11.61
CA LEU A 63 -7.78 -4.19 12.45
C LEU A 63 -8.15 -3.72 13.85
N GLU A 64 -8.91 -2.65 13.98
CA GLU A 64 -9.33 -2.09 15.29
C GLU A 64 -10.26 -3.03 16.08
N GLN A 65 -10.96 -3.95 15.40
CA GLN A 65 -11.88 -4.91 16.04
C GLN A 65 -11.21 -6.20 16.53
N ARG A 66 -9.92 -6.41 16.21
CA ARG A 66 -9.20 -7.64 16.57
C ARG A 66 -8.01 -7.34 17.46
N ASP A 67 -7.97 -7.93 18.63
CA ASP A 67 -6.84 -7.80 19.57
C ASP A 67 -5.58 -8.54 19.09
N HIS A 68 -5.74 -9.57 18.25
CA HIS A 68 -4.62 -10.38 17.74
C HIS A 68 -4.84 -10.81 16.28
N PHE A 69 -3.77 -10.71 15.49
CA PHE A 69 -3.69 -11.27 14.14
C PHE A 69 -2.79 -12.51 14.17
N PRO A 70 -3.10 -13.54 13.36
CA PRO A 70 -2.16 -14.63 13.16
C PRO A 70 -0.88 -14.06 12.54
N MET A 71 0.24 -14.28 13.17
CA MET A 71 1.58 -13.99 12.67
C MET A 71 2.33 -15.32 12.61
N ASP A 72 3.13 -15.50 11.58
CA ASP A 72 3.93 -16.69 11.34
C ASP A 72 5.33 -16.29 10.86
N ASP A 73 6.28 -17.23 10.90
CA ASP A 73 7.56 -17.06 10.24
C ASP A 73 7.36 -16.99 8.73
N ALA A 74 7.83 -15.93 8.12
CA ALA A 74 7.60 -15.64 6.71
C ALA A 74 8.81 -14.98 6.03
N TRP A 75 8.83 -15.02 4.70
CA TRP A 75 9.91 -14.49 3.88
C TRP A 75 9.49 -13.16 3.24
N PRO A 76 10.05 -12.02 3.65
CA PRO A 76 9.68 -10.71 3.12
C PRO A 76 9.98 -10.55 1.63
N ARG A 77 10.90 -11.34 1.07
CA ARG A 77 11.14 -11.39 -0.38
C ARG A 77 9.93 -11.89 -1.15
N ASP A 78 9.26 -12.95 -0.67
CA ASP A 78 8.08 -13.52 -1.31
C ASP A 78 6.88 -12.57 -1.15
N THR A 79 6.69 -12.02 0.05
CA THR A 79 5.64 -11.01 0.30
C THR A 79 5.81 -9.78 -0.58
N ALA A 80 7.06 -9.32 -0.82
CA ALA A 80 7.36 -8.22 -1.73
C ALA A 80 7.08 -8.61 -3.20
N ALA A 81 7.41 -9.84 -3.61
CA ALA A 81 7.12 -10.34 -4.95
C ALA A 81 5.62 -10.38 -5.22
N ASP A 82 4.82 -10.85 -4.27
CA ASP A 82 3.35 -10.88 -4.35
C ASP A 82 2.76 -9.45 -4.46
N ALA A 83 3.31 -8.49 -3.72
CA ALA A 83 2.89 -7.09 -3.80
C ALA A 83 3.21 -6.48 -5.17
N ILE A 84 4.37 -6.80 -5.74
CA ILE A 84 4.77 -6.39 -7.09
C ILE A 84 3.83 -7.01 -8.13
N GLU A 85 3.57 -8.31 -8.06
CA GLU A 85 2.65 -9.00 -8.98
C GLU A 85 1.26 -8.38 -8.95
N ALA A 86 0.72 -8.13 -7.75
CA ALA A 86 -0.60 -7.54 -7.56
C ALA A 86 -0.74 -6.12 -8.16
N THR A 87 0.37 -5.40 -8.33
CA THR A 87 0.38 -3.99 -8.78
C THR A 87 0.92 -3.79 -10.18
N SER A 88 1.67 -4.74 -10.73
CA SER A 88 2.37 -4.62 -12.02
C SER A 88 1.45 -4.30 -13.20
N LEU A 89 0.27 -4.91 -13.25
CA LEU A 89 -0.71 -4.63 -14.31
C LEU A 89 -1.34 -3.23 -14.19
N GLN A 90 -1.49 -2.75 -12.95
CA GLN A 90 -2.06 -1.42 -12.68
C GLN A 90 -1.07 -0.30 -13.01
N PHE A 91 0.23 -0.56 -12.81
CA PHE A 91 1.31 0.42 -13.00
C PHE A 91 2.36 -0.08 -14.02
N PRO A 92 2.01 -0.26 -15.31
CA PRO A 92 2.89 -0.88 -16.30
C PRO A 92 4.15 -0.06 -16.64
N THR A 93 4.22 1.19 -16.22
CA THR A 93 5.38 2.07 -16.40
C THR A 93 6.31 2.10 -15.20
N LEU A 94 5.96 1.40 -14.11
CA LEU A 94 6.74 1.32 -12.90
C LEU A 94 7.69 0.11 -12.98
N HIS A 95 8.98 0.36 -12.83
CA HIS A 95 10.00 -0.69 -12.80
C HIS A 95 10.29 -1.08 -11.35
N PHE A 96 10.25 -2.37 -11.07
CA PHE A 96 10.45 -2.91 -9.73
C PHE A 96 11.81 -3.59 -9.60
N SER A 97 12.47 -3.40 -8.46
CA SER A 97 13.60 -4.18 -7.99
C SER A 97 13.30 -4.76 -6.61
N ASN A 98 13.37 -6.07 -6.47
CA ASN A 98 13.23 -6.78 -5.19
C ASN A 98 14.61 -7.29 -4.79
N ASP A 99 15.33 -6.47 -4.01
CA ASP A 99 16.71 -6.71 -3.60
C ASP A 99 16.78 -7.28 -2.16
N ILE A 100 15.68 -7.89 -1.70
CA ILE A 100 15.62 -8.60 -0.42
C ILE A 100 16.38 -9.92 -0.56
N ALA A 101 17.23 -10.24 0.42
CA ALA A 101 17.99 -11.51 0.44
C ALA A 101 17.05 -12.71 0.58
N ASP A 102 17.41 -13.84 -0.05
CA ASP A 102 16.59 -15.07 -0.04
C ASP A 102 16.47 -15.70 1.36
N ASP A 103 17.44 -15.44 2.24
CA ASP A 103 17.52 -15.95 3.61
C ASP A 103 16.96 -14.95 4.66
N CYS A 104 16.53 -13.77 4.25
CA CYS A 104 15.87 -12.80 5.12
C CYS A 104 14.52 -13.34 5.59
N GLN A 105 14.27 -13.31 6.90
CA GLN A 105 13.06 -13.82 7.54
C GLN A 105 12.48 -12.82 8.51
N GLY A 106 11.18 -12.99 8.85
CA GLY A 106 10.51 -12.18 9.85
C GLY A 106 9.27 -12.89 10.40
N PHE A 107 8.84 -12.47 11.59
CA PHE A 107 7.63 -12.97 12.23
C PHE A 107 6.51 -11.95 12.09
N TYR A 108 5.60 -12.14 11.13
CA TYR A 108 4.58 -11.15 10.79
C TYR A 108 3.34 -11.76 10.12
N ASN A 109 2.31 -10.94 9.90
CA ASN A 109 1.17 -11.31 9.07
C ASN A 109 1.44 -10.95 7.61
N GLU A 110 1.64 -11.95 6.75
CA GLU A 110 1.98 -11.77 5.32
C GLU A 110 0.93 -10.93 4.58
N ASN A 111 -0.35 -11.19 4.79
CA ASN A 111 -1.42 -10.46 4.10
C ASN A 111 -1.44 -8.97 4.46
N LEU A 112 -1.16 -8.64 5.73
CA LEU A 112 -1.12 -7.24 6.18
C LEU A 112 0.13 -6.54 5.63
N LEU A 113 1.29 -7.20 5.67
CA LEU A 113 2.51 -6.63 5.10
C LEU A 113 2.39 -6.46 3.59
N GLN A 114 1.86 -7.46 2.86
CA GLN A 114 1.58 -7.35 1.43
C GLN A 114 0.68 -6.13 1.13
N LEU A 115 -0.39 -5.96 1.91
CA LEU A 115 -1.31 -4.83 1.74
C LEU A 115 -0.64 -3.47 2.01
N ALA A 116 0.25 -3.41 3.01
CA ALA A 116 1.08 -2.23 3.27
C ALA A 116 1.99 -1.92 2.08
N LEU A 117 2.69 -2.92 1.54
CA LEU A 117 3.57 -2.75 0.37
C LEU A 117 2.80 -2.33 -0.88
N VAL A 118 1.65 -2.94 -1.18
CA VAL A 118 0.74 -2.52 -2.28
C VAL A 118 0.33 -1.06 -2.12
N THR A 119 0.05 -0.63 -0.89
CA THR A 119 -0.29 0.76 -0.59
C THR A 119 0.88 1.70 -0.87
N LEU A 120 2.10 1.33 -0.43
CA LEU A 120 3.31 2.12 -0.68
C LEU A 120 3.65 2.20 -2.17
N ILE A 121 3.55 1.09 -2.93
CA ILE A 121 3.73 1.08 -4.39
C ILE A 121 2.74 2.05 -5.06
N SER A 122 1.46 2.01 -4.64
CA SER A 122 0.44 2.92 -5.18
C SER A 122 0.76 4.38 -4.87
N ASN A 123 1.29 4.68 -3.69
CA ASN A 123 1.71 6.02 -3.31
C ASN A 123 2.90 6.49 -4.18
N SER A 124 3.90 5.63 -4.40
CA SER A 124 5.04 5.92 -5.27
C SER A 124 4.60 6.22 -6.70
N ALA A 125 3.68 5.42 -7.26
CA ALA A 125 3.12 5.67 -8.59
C ALA A 125 2.38 7.01 -8.66
N GLN A 126 1.63 7.39 -7.61
CA GLN A 126 0.96 8.69 -7.50
C GLN A 126 1.95 9.85 -7.37
N ALA A 127 3.10 9.62 -6.72
CA ALA A 127 4.20 10.57 -6.64
C ALA A 127 5.01 10.70 -7.95
N GLY A 128 4.55 10.06 -9.03
CA GLY A 128 5.21 10.12 -10.34
C GLY A 128 6.48 9.28 -10.43
N ALA A 129 6.67 8.33 -9.53
CA ALA A 129 7.79 7.41 -9.61
C ALA A 129 7.73 6.54 -10.88
N THR A 130 8.89 6.21 -11.40
CA THR A 130 9.11 5.24 -12.49
C THR A 130 9.91 4.03 -12.03
N GLN A 131 10.48 4.09 -10.83
CA GLN A 131 11.27 3.02 -10.22
C GLN A 131 10.90 2.86 -8.75
N VAL A 132 10.78 1.61 -8.33
CA VAL A 132 10.59 1.21 -6.93
C VAL A 132 11.58 0.10 -6.63
N GLN A 133 12.32 0.25 -5.54
CA GLN A 133 13.28 -0.73 -5.02
C GLN A 133 12.85 -1.14 -3.62
N MET A 134 12.87 -2.45 -3.34
CA MET A 134 12.61 -2.99 -2.01
C MET A 134 13.83 -3.69 -1.46
N THR A 135 14.16 -3.39 -0.21
CA THR A 135 15.25 -4.02 0.55
C THR A 135 14.72 -4.39 1.92
N ALA A 136 15.34 -5.37 2.58
CA ALA A 136 15.03 -5.72 3.97
C ALA A 136 16.27 -6.11 4.76
N ASP A 137 16.16 -5.97 6.08
CA ASP A 137 17.15 -6.36 7.09
C ASP A 137 16.40 -7.00 8.27
N ASP A 138 16.86 -8.17 8.73
CA ASP A 138 16.26 -8.93 9.82
C ASP A 138 17.19 -9.05 11.05
N SER A 139 18.25 -8.24 11.12
CA SER A 139 19.23 -8.29 12.20
C SER A 139 18.66 -7.89 13.57
N HIS A 140 17.63 -7.05 13.61
CA HIS A 140 17.00 -6.53 14.83
C HIS A 140 15.48 -6.41 14.61
N GLY A 141 14.78 -7.52 14.47
CA GLY A 141 13.44 -7.57 13.93
C GLY A 141 13.45 -7.32 12.41
N LEU A 142 12.32 -7.41 11.73
CA LEU A 142 12.23 -7.18 10.30
C LEU A 142 12.09 -5.69 10.00
N THR A 143 13.02 -5.13 9.23
CA THR A 143 12.87 -3.81 8.63
C THR A 143 12.81 -3.95 7.12
N ILE A 144 11.67 -3.63 6.50
CA ILE A 144 11.51 -3.60 5.05
C ILE A 144 11.39 -2.16 4.57
N CYS A 145 12.22 -1.77 3.62
CA CYS A 145 12.25 -0.43 3.05
C CYS A 145 11.82 -0.46 1.58
N LEU A 146 10.98 0.51 1.22
CA LEU A 146 10.62 0.82 -0.16
C LEU A 146 11.18 2.18 -0.53
N ASP A 147 12.01 2.20 -1.55
CA ASP A 147 12.62 3.38 -2.16
C ASP A 147 11.97 3.67 -3.50
N ASP A 148 11.62 4.91 -3.76
CA ASP A 148 11.16 5.35 -5.07
C ASP A 148 11.96 6.54 -5.61
N ASN A 149 11.75 6.87 -6.88
CA ASN A 149 12.33 8.03 -7.55
C ASN A 149 11.28 9.10 -7.90
N GLY A 150 10.17 9.17 -7.19
CA GLY A 150 9.14 10.20 -7.33
C GLY A 150 9.57 11.56 -6.76
N HIS A 151 8.59 12.43 -6.50
CA HIS A 151 8.88 13.78 -5.98
C HIS A 151 9.28 13.82 -4.49
N GLY A 152 9.17 12.69 -3.76
CA GLY A 152 9.46 12.62 -2.33
C GLY A 152 8.35 13.24 -1.47
N PHE A 153 8.65 13.43 -0.18
CA PHE A 153 7.78 14.07 0.80
C PHE A 153 8.07 15.57 0.94
N ASP A 154 7.04 16.37 1.16
CA ASP A 154 7.19 17.76 1.56
C ASP A 154 7.92 17.87 2.91
N GLU A 155 8.74 18.89 3.10
CA GLU A 155 9.48 19.13 4.35
C GLU A 155 8.55 19.22 5.56
N ALA A 156 7.37 19.82 5.42
CA ALA A 156 6.38 19.91 6.48
C ALA A 156 5.80 18.56 6.91
N VAL A 157 5.78 17.56 6.00
CA VAL A 157 5.38 16.19 6.31
C VAL A 157 6.49 15.47 7.07
N LEU A 158 7.74 15.65 6.65
CA LEU A 158 8.91 15.07 7.34
C LEU A 158 9.10 15.67 8.75
N ALA A 159 8.75 16.95 8.93
CA ALA A 159 8.79 17.62 10.22
C ALA A 159 7.61 17.25 11.16
N GLY A 160 6.63 16.47 10.66
CA GLY A 160 5.41 16.15 11.43
C GLY A 160 4.44 17.32 11.60
N GLU A 161 4.64 18.43 10.87
CA GLU A 161 3.82 19.64 10.95
C GLU A 161 2.54 19.55 10.10
N LYS A 162 2.51 18.63 9.16
CA LYS A 162 1.36 18.34 8.29
C LYS A 162 1.13 16.85 8.20
N ASP A 163 -0.13 16.47 8.31
CA ASP A 163 -0.56 15.14 7.86
C ASP A 163 -0.35 15.02 6.34
N THR A 164 -0.05 13.84 5.85
CA THR A 164 0.19 13.53 4.42
C THR A 164 -1.02 13.82 3.50
N THR A 165 -2.05 14.49 4.00
CA THR A 165 -3.42 14.54 3.44
C THR A 165 -3.68 15.61 2.38
N LYS A 166 -2.71 16.42 1.91
CA LYS A 166 -3.12 17.69 1.27
C LYS A 166 -2.52 18.08 -0.07
N SER A 167 -2.27 17.22 -1.01
CA SER A 167 -2.25 17.76 -2.38
C SER A 167 -3.07 16.98 -3.41
N GLU A 168 -3.16 15.65 -3.35
CA GLU A 168 -3.93 14.88 -4.34
C GLU A 168 -4.42 13.48 -3.87
N GLY A 169 -4.42 13.19 -2.57
CA GLY A 169 -4.84 11.88 -2.01
C GLY A 169 -5.62 12.00 -0.71
N SER A 170 -6.25 10.92 -0.24
CA SER A 170 -6.97 10.86 1.04
C SER A 170 -6.05 10.97 2.27
N GLY A 171 -4.71 10.84 2.07
CA GLY A 171 -3.71 10.77 3.16
C GLY A 171 -3.81 9.50 4.01
N LEU A 172 -4.78 8.68 3.72
CA LEU A 172 -5.05 7.44 4.48
C LEU A 172 -3.99 6.38 4.25
N GLY A 173 -3.28 6.42 3.10
CA GLY A 173 -2.33 5.37 2.73
C GLY A 173 -1.18 5.20 3.73
N LEU A 174 -0.47 6.28 4.06
CA LEU A 174 0.63 6.19 5.03
C LEU A 174 0.13 5.91 6.44
N TYR A 175 -0.98 6.54 6.86
CA TYR A 175 -1.64 6.23 8.14
C TYR A 175 -2.01 4.75 8.22
N PHE A 176 -2.52 4.17 7.13
CA PHE A 176 -2.84 2.75 7.06
C PHE A 176 -1.60 1.87 7.24
N VAL A 177 -0.49 2.19 6.58
CA VAL A 177 0.78 1.47 6.76
C VAL A 177 1.29 1.57 8.19
N GLN A 178 1.19 2.77 8.80
CA GLN A 178 1.54 2.99 10.22
C GLN A 178 0.68 2.13 11.15
N LEU A 179 -0.62 2.03 10.89
CA LEU A 179 -1.51 1.21 11.70
C LEU A 179 -1.20 -0.29 11.56
N ILE A 180 -0.92 -0.77 10.34
CA ILE A 180 -0.47 -2.15 10.12
C ILE A 180 0.80 -2.42 10.92
N ALA A 181 1.80 -1.55 10.83
CA ALA A 181 3.03 -1.71 11.60
C ALA A 181 2.74 -1.75 13.11
N ALA A 182 1.95 -0.80 13.62
CA ALA A 182 1.60 -0.70 15.04
C ALA A 182 0.81 -1.92 15.59
N HIS A 183 0.15 -2.68 14.74
CA HIS A 183 -0.53 -3.93 15.11
C HIS A 183 0.40 -5.14 15.19
N HIS A 184 1.60 -5.07 14.59
CA HIS A 184 2.65 -6.07 14.79
C HIS A 184 3.37 -5.78 16.09
N LYS A 185 3.13 -6.62 17.10
CA LYS A 185 3.66 -6.44 18.47
C LYS A 185 4.35 -7.71 18.93
N GLN A 186 5.51 -7.53 19.57
CA GLN A 186 6.22 -8.60 20.24
C GLN A 186 6.58 -8.15 21.67
N GLY A 187 5.88 -8.69 22.66
CA GLY A 187 5.98 -8.20 24.05
C GLY A 187 5.52 -6.75 24.19
N GLU A 188 6.43 -5.86 24.61
CA GLU A 188 6.17 -4.42 24.72
C GLU A 188 6.57 -3.64 23.45
N GLU A 189 7.31 -4.28 22.53
CA GLU A 189 7.74 -3.65 21.30
C GLU A 189 6.61 -3.62 20.28
N THR A 190 6.54 -2.52 19.55
CA THR A 190 5.48 -2.26 18.57
C THR A 190 6.12 -1.83 17.25
N GLY A 191 5.65 -2.38 16.16
CA GLY A 191 6.14 -1.98 14.84
C GLY A 191 5.90 -0.50 14.55
N SER A 192 6.72 0.06 13.68
CA SER A 192 6.75 1.48 13.36
C SER A 192 7.05 1.73 11.89
N VAL A 193 6.83 2.97 11.44
CA VAL A 193 7.14 3.40 10.08
C VAL A 193 8.00 4.64 10.12
N ALA A 194 9.13 4.60 9.40
CA ALA A 194 10.00 5.75 9.20
C ALA A 194 9.88 6.24 7.75
N ILE A 195 9.84 7.56 7.57
CA ILE A 195 9.80 8.21 6.26
C ILE A 195 10.95 9.17 6.10
N SER A 196 11.51 9.25 4.90
CA SER A 196 12.57 10.20 4.56
C SER A 196 12.60 10.46 3.05
N ASN A 197 13.30 11.50 2.64
CA ASN A 197 13.65 11.70 1.23
C ASN A 197 15.04 11.14 0.95
N ARG A 198 15.20 10.56 -0.22
CA ARG A 198 16.49 10.06 -0.72
C ARG A 198 17.35 11.22 -1.21
N LYS A 199 18.67 11.09 -1.08
CA LYS A 199 19.63 12.10 -1.57
C LYS A 199 19.59 12.28 -3.09
N GLU A 200 19.30 11.20 -3.80
CA GLU A 200 19.18 11.14 -5.26
C GLU A 200 17.80 11.60 -5.77
N GLY A 201 16.93 11.98 -4.86
CA GLY A 201 15.51 12.29 -5.12
C GLY A 201 14.59 11.09 -4.90
N GLY A 202 13.32 11.39 -4.62
CA GLY A 202 12.29 10.38 -4.28
C GLY A 202 12.15 10.15 -2.79
N ALA A 203 11.24 9.24 -2.44
CA ALA A 203 10.93 8.87 -1.07
C ALA A 203 11.61 7.56 -0.65
N ARG A 204 11.81 7.43 0.65
CA ARG A 204 12.10 6.17 1.35
C ARG A 204 11.09 5.98 2.46
N VAL A 205 10.41 4.85 2.48
CA VAL A 205 9.51 4.42 3.56
C VAL A 205 9.99 3.08 4.09
N CYS A 206 10.30 3.01 5.38
CA CYS A 206 10.72 1.78 6.04
C CYS A 206 9.67 1.37 7.08
N ILE A 207 9.22 0.12 7.00
CA ILE A 207 8.34 -0.53 7.98
C ILE A 207 9.24 -1.38 8.87
N HIS A 208 9.21 -1.13 10.17
CA HIS A 208 9.86 -1.96 11.17
C HIS A 208 8.81 -2.80 11.89
N LEU A 209 9.05 -4.11 11.96
CA LEU A 209 8.25 -5.10 12.68
C LEU A 209 9.18 -5.80 13.70
N PRO A 210 8.81 -5.82 15.00
CA PRO A 210 9.66 -6.37 16.06
C PRO A 210 9.80 -7.88 16.00
#